data_54390de1997a07693afc75757d98079d
#
_entry.id   54390de1997a07693afc75757d98079d
#
_cell.length_a   1.000
_cell.length_b   1.000
_cell.length_c   1.000
_cell.angle_alpha   90.00
_cell.angle_beta   90.00
_cell.angle_gamma   90.00
#
_symmetry.space_group_name_H-M   'P 1'
#
loop_
_entity.id
_entity.type
_entity.pdbx_description
1 polymer ?
#
loop_
_entity_poly.entity_id
_entity_poly.type
_entity_poly.pdbx_seq_one_letter_code
_entity_poly.pdbx_strand_id
1 'polypeptide(L)'
;MTPDLAFLLSLALRMAVSAAFVVTASMITERSGPVIGALIATLPISAGPSYVFLALDHDAAFISQGALASFPINAVTMFFCLTYVVLAQRQSALVSVGGAIVVWIALAALERLFSWTLLGGFIANAIAFGICIPSFRRFQHVEKMPLITRRWYDIPLRAVMVATLVAIVVSLSRWVGPFVSGTIALFPVVLTSVTLILHPRIGGPATAAVIANGGWGMMGFALSFVILHFAALQFGSPIALSLALATCIVWNLALWWIGRRRVQLTSDPHGEERLARLEP
;
A
#
# COMPACT_ATOMS: atom_id res chain seq x y z
N MET A 1 10.48 -14.72 34.63
CA MET A 1 10.99 -13.96 33.49
C MET A 1 11.06 -12.50 33.91
N THR A 2 12.16 -11.82 33.62
CA THR A 2 12.23 -10.36 33.81
C THR A 2 11.24 -9.68 32.86
N PRO A 3 10.64 -8.53 33.23
CA PRO A 3 9.70 -7.79 32.35
C PRO A 3 10.29 -7.49 30.96
N ASP A 4 11.58 -7.20 30.90
CA ASP A 4 12.30 -6.94 29.66
C ASP A 4 12.39 -8.17 28.76
N LEU A 5 12.63 -9.36 29.31
CA LEU A 5 12.68 -10.60 28.54
C LEU A 5 11.31 -10.97 27.96
N ALA A 6 10.25 -10.77 28.74
CA ALA A 6 8.88 -11.01 28.27
C ALA A 6 8.51 -10.08 27.11
N PHE A 7 8.89 -8.79 27.20
CA PHE A 7 8.69 -7.83 26.13
C PHE A 7 9.46 -8.23 24.87
N LEU A 8 10.76 -8.55 24.99
CA LEU A 8 11.58 -8.95 23.85
C LEU A 8 11.08 -10.21 23.15
N LEU A 9 10.62 -11.21 23.92
CA LEU A 9 10.02 -12.42 23.35
C LEU A 9 8.71 -12.14 22.63
N SER A 10 7.84 -11.29 23.21
CA SER A 10 6.61 -10.86 22.56
C SER A 10 6.89 -10.11 21.27
N LEU A 11 7.86 -9.20 21.26
CA LEU A 11 8.26 -8.43 20.08
C LEU A 11 8.82 -9.36 19.00
N ALA A 12 9.70 -10.29 19.35
CA ALA A 12 10.25 -11.28 18.43
C ALA A 12 9.17 -12.16 17.80
N LEU A 13 8.19 -12.59 18.60
CA LEU A 13 7.03 -13.35 18.10
C LEU A 13 6.21 -12.53 17.08
N ARG A 14 5.93 -11.26 17.37
CA ARG A 14 5.19 -10.37 16.46
C ARG A 14 5.95 -10.14 15.15
N MET A 15 7.26 -9.95 15.22
CA MET A 15 8.11 -9.86 14.04
C MET A 15 8.06 -11.15 13.21
N ALA A 16 8.16 -12.33 13.86
CA ALA A 16 8.11 -13.62 13.20
C ALA A 16 6.75 -13.87 12.53
N VAL A 17 5.65 -13.56 13.21
CA VAL A 17 4.29 -13.68 12.66
C VAL A 17 4.10 -12.75 11.45
N SER A 18 4.57 -11.51 11.53
CA SER A 18 4.51 -10.55 10.40
C SER A 18 5.33 -11.02 9.22
N ALA A 19 6.54 -11.51 9.46
CA ALA A 19 7.39 -12.09 8.43
C ALA A 19 6.73 -13.31 7.77
N ALA A 20 6.18 -14.23 8.57
CA ALA A 20 5.46 -15.40 8.07
C ALA A 20 4.24 -15.01 7.22
N PHE A 21 3.49 -13.98 7.63
CA PHE A 21 2.36 -13.44 6.86
C PHE A 21 2.82 -12.93 5.49
N VAL A 22 3.89 -12.13 5.44
CA VAL A 22 4.45 -11.59 4.18
C VAL A 22 4.97 -12.71 3.28
N VAL A 23 5.67 -13.69 3.85
CA VAL A 23 6.17 -14.87 3.11
C VAL A 23 5.00 -15.63 2.50
N THR A 24 3.98 -15.95 3.31
CA THR A 24 2.79 -16.69 2.87
C THR A 24 2.03 -15.93 1.78
N ALA A 25 1.76 -14.63 1.98
CA ALA A 25 1.10 -13.78 0.99
C ALA A 25 1.90 -13.73 -0.33
N SER A 26 3.22 -13.57 -0.25
CA SER A 26 4.10 -13.57 -1.43
C SER A 26 4.10 -14.91 -2.16
N MET A 27 4.15 -16.03 -1.44
CA MET A 27 4.10 -17.38 -2.03
C MET A 27 2.75 -17.67 -2.70
N ILE A 28 1.65 -17.26 -2.08
CA ILE A 28 0.31 -17.42 -2.66
C ILE A 28 0.21 -16.55 -3.93
N THR A 29 0.64 -15.29 -3.88
CA THR A 29 0.69 -14.38 -5.04
C THR A 29 1.37 -15.04 -6.25
N GLU A 30 2.48 -15.70 -6.01
CA GLU A 30 3.28 -16.32 -7.06
C GLU A 30 2.66 -17.61 -7.64
N ARG A 31 1.94 -18.37 -6.80
CA ARG A 31 1.36 -19.68 -7.20
C ARG A 31 -0.05 -19.57 -7.76
N SER A 32 -0.78 -18.53 -7.45
CA SER A 32 -2.22 -18.41 -7.73
C SER A 32 -2.54 -17.80 -9.10
N GLY A 33 -1.51 -17.55 -9.93
CA GLY A 33 -1.68 -16.92 -11.24
C GLY A 33 -1.92 -15.41 -11.18
N PRO A 34 -1.99 -14.75 -12.35
CA PRO A 34 -1.90 -13.29 -12.44
C PRO A 34 -3.07 -12.56 -11.77
N VAL A 35 -4.25 -13.15 -11.75
CA VAL A 35 -5.46 -12.52 -11.19
C VAL A 35 -5.43 -12.50 -9.66
N ILE A 36 -5.28 -13.66 -9.04
CA ILE A 36 -5.22 -13.79 -7.58
C ILE A 36 -3.95 -13.13 -7.06
N GLY A 37 -2.85 -13.25 -7.80
CA GLY A 37 -1.60 -12.57 -7.49
C GLY A 37 -1.73 -11.06 -7.41
N ALA A 38 -2.42 -10.43 -8.38
CA ALA A 38 -2.68 -9.00 -8.37
C ALA A 38 -3.57 -8.59 -7.19
N LEU A 39 -4.61 -9.37 -6.86
CA LEU A 39 -5.48 -9.12 -5.71
C LEU A 39 -4.70 -9.15 -4.39
N ILE A 40 -3.84 -10.15 -4.20
CA ILE A 40 -3.05 -10.28 -2.97
C ILE A 40 -2.00 -9.17 -2.88
N ALA A 41 -1.34 -8.81 -4.00
CA ALA A 41 -0.32 -7.76 -4.02
C ALA A 41 -0.86 -6.38 -3.64
N THR A 42 -2.16 -6.15 -3.77
CA THR A 42 -2.83 -4.89 -3.42
C THR A 42 -3.43 -4.88 -2.01
N LEU A 43 -3.31 -5.97 -1.25
CA LEU A 43 -3.71 -6.00 0.15
C LEU A 43 -2.74 -5.17 1.02
N PRO A 44 -3.20 -4.70 2.20
CA PRO A 44 -2.38 -3.93 3.14
C PRO A 44 -1.36 -4.82 3.87
N ILE A 45 -0.40 -5.39 3.11
CA ILE A 45 0.54 -6.42 3.61
C ILE A 45 1.46 -5.87 4.71
N SER A 46 1.77 -4.57 4.72
CA SER A 46 2.61 -3.97 5.77
C SER A 46 1.78 -3.32 6.88
N ALA A 47 0.76 -2.56 6.52
CA ALA A 47 -0.08 -1.87 7.49
C ALA A 47 -0.99 -2.84 8.26
N GLY A 48 -1.48 -3.90 7.63
CA GLY A 48 -2.35 -4.89 8.27
C GLY A 48 -1.74 -5.49 9.54
N PRO A 49 -0.59 -6.16 9.49
CA PRO A 49 0.08 -6.67 10.68
C PRO A 49 0.36 -5.59 11.73
N SER A 50 0.78 -4.38 11.32
CA SER A 50 1.01 -3.27 12.24
C SER A 50 -0.25 -2.92 13.03
N TYR A 51 -1.40 -2.78 12.36
CA TYR A 51 -2.67 -2.47 13.00
C TYR A 51 -3.22 -3.62 13.84
N VAL A 52 -3.00 -4.88 13.43
CA VAL A 52 -3.38 -6.05 14.25
C VAL A 52 -2.63 -6.01 15.58
N PHE A 53 -1.32 -5.76 15.58
CA PHE A 53 -0.55 -5.70 16.82
C PHE A 53 -0.82 -4.44 17.65
N LEU A 54 -1.10 -3.29 17.01
CA LEU A 54 -1.60 -2.12 17.74
C LEU A 54 -2.94 -2.43 18.43
N ALA A 55 -3.84 -3.17 17.79
CA ALA A 55 -5.13 -3.54 18.37
C ALA A 55 -5.05 -4.57 19.52
N LEU A 56 -3.94 -5.29 19.64
CA LEU A 56 -3.66 -6.16 20.79
C LEU A 56 -3.13 -5.37 22.00
N ASP A 57 -2.49 -4.23 21.76
CA ASP A 57 -1.84 -3.44 22.82
C ASP A 57 -2.65 -2.21 23.25
N HIS A 58 -3.60 -1.76 22.42
CA HIS A 58 -4.35 -0.52 22.60
C HIS A 58 -5.85 -0.74 22.39
N ASP A 59 -6.63 0.19 22.90
CA ASP A 59 -8.09 0.20 22.79
C ASP A 59 -8.60 0.61 21.39
N ALA A 60 -9.90 0.51 21.20
CA ALA A 60 -10.56 0.86 19.95
C ALA A 60 -10.44 2.35 19.61
N ALA A 61 -10.35 3.24 20.60
CA ALA A 61 -10.18 4.66 20.39
C ALA A 61 -8.80 4.98 19.80
N PHE A 62 -7.76 4.30 20.30
CA PHE A 62 -6.41 4.39 19.73
C PHE A 62 -6.38 3.96 18.26
N ILE A 63 -7.01 2.83 17.93
CA ILE A 63 -7.08 2.31 16.56
C ILE A 63 -7.84 3.26 15.64
N SER A 64 -8.98 3.80 16.11
CA SER A 64 -9.76 4.80 15.38
C SER A 64 -8.95 6.08 15.08
N GLN A 65 -8.25 6.62 16.08
CA GLN A 65 -7.42 7.82 15.89
C GLN A 65 -6.20 7.54 15.01
N GLY A 66 -5.57 6.36 15.16
CA GLY A 66 -4.50 5.92 14.27
C GLY A 66 -4.96 5.81 12.81
N ALA A 67 -6.16 5.28 12.57
CA ALA A 67 -6.76 5.20 11.25
C ALA A 67 -7.04 6.58 10.65
N LEU A 68 -7.54 7.52 11.48
CA LEU A 68 -7.75 8.91 11.06
C LEU A 68 -6.43 9.57 10.65
N ALA A 69 -5.34 9.31 11.35
CA ALA A 69 -4.01 9.79 10.97
C ALA A 69 -3.47 9.12 9.71
N SER A 70 -3.71 7.82 9.55
CA SER A 70 -3.29 7.06 8.36
C SER A 70 -4.00 7.51 7.08
N PHE A 71 -5.19 8.06 7.19
CA PHE A 71 -5.99 8.45 6.02
C PHE A 71 -5.32 9.55 5.18
N PRO A 72 -4.86 10.69 5.71
CA PRO A 72 -4.09 11.67 4.93
C PRO A 72 -2.69 11.15 4.53
N ILE A 73 -2.03 10.30 5.34
CA ILE A 73 -0.74 9.69 4.98
C ILE A 73 -0.84 8.82 3.71
N ASN A 74 -2.01 8.28 3.40
CA ASN A 74 -2.23 7.63 2.10
C ASN A 74 -2.00 8.61 0.93
N ALA A 75 -2.44 9.87 1.06
CA ALA A 75 -2.15 10.91 0.07
C ALA A 75 -0.64 11.20 -0.05
N VAL A 76 0.09 11.23 1.07
CA VAL A 76 1.56 11.35 1.06
C VAL A 76 2.21 10.18 0.33
N THR A 77 1.68 8.96 0.51
CA THR A 77 2.18 7.78 -0.18
C THR A 77 1.95 7.84 -1.70
N MET A 78 0.88 8.50 -2.17
CA MET A 78 0.70 8.78 -3.60
C MET A 78 1.83 9.68 -4.15
N PHE A 79 2.27 10.70 -3.39
CA PHE A 79 3.42 11.53 -3.78
C PHE A 79 4.76 10.79 -3.72
N PHE A 80 4.93 9.84 -2.78
CA PHE A 80 6.06 8.89 -2.82
C PHE A 80 6.07 8.14 -4.16
N CYS A 81 4.94 7.56 -4.56
CA CYS A 81 4.81 6.84 -5.83
C CYS A 81 5.13 7.76 -7.03
N LEU A 82 4.59 8.97 -7.05
CA LEU A 82 4.82 9.92 -8.14
C LEU A 82 6.30 10.32 -8.23
N THR A 83 6.92 10.65 -7.10
CA THR A 83 8.35 11.00 -7.06
C THR A 83 9.21 9.86 -7.56
N TYR A 84 8.94 8.62 -7.10
CA TYR A 84 9.65 7.45 -7.59
C TYR A 84 9.47 7.28 -9.11
N VAL A 85 8.23 7.32 -9.60
CA VAL A 85 7.90 7.12 -11.02
C VAL A 85 8.63 8.13 -11.92
N VAL A 86 8.70 9.40 -11.51
CA VAL A 86 9.39 10.46 -12.27
C VAL A 86 10.91 10.27 -12.24
N LEU A 87 11.49 10.02 -11.05
CA LEU A 87 12.94 9.85 -10.92
C LEU A 87 13.43 8.58 -11.59
N ALA A 88 12.68 7.49 -11.54
CA ALA A 88 13.04 6.21 -12.12
C ALA A 88 13.18 6.21 -13.64
N GLN A 89 12.74 7.29 -14.33
CA GLN A 89 12.95 7.42 -15.77
C GLN A 89 14.43 7.61 -16.13
N ARG A 90 15.22 8.23 -15.25
CA ARG A 90 16.59 8.65 -15.55
C ARG A 90 17.60 8.36 -14.45
N GLN A 91 17.14 8.06 -13.24
CA GLN A 91 18.00 7.91 -12.07
C GLN A 91 18.16 6.44 -11.68
N SER A 92 19.19 6.15 -10.89
CA SER A 92 19.39 4.82 -10.31
C SER A 92 18.32 4.46 -9.28
N ALA A 93 18.21 3.18 -8.93
CA ALA A 93 17.26 2.68 -7.93
C ALA A 93 17.41 3.41 -6.59
N LEU A 94 18.65 3.60 -6.12
CA LEU A 94 18.93 4.24 -4.83
C LEU A 94 18.52 5.72 -4.82
N VAL A 95 18.79 6.46 -5.89
CA VAL A 95 18.40 7.88 -6.00
C VAL A 95 16.88 8.01 -6.10
N SER A 96 16.22 7.15 -6.89
CA SER A 96 14.77 7.19 -7.09
C SER A 96 14.02 6.84 -5.81
N VAL A 97 14.44 5.78 -5.13
CA VAL A 97 13.82 5.35 -3.85
C VAL A 97 14.16 6.32 -2.72
N GLY A 98 15.43 6.74 -2.62
CA GLY A 98 15.86 7.71 -1.61
C GLY A 98 15.12 9.04 -1.74
N GLY A 99 14.99 9.59 -2.95
CA GLY A 99 14.21 10.79 -3.22
C GLY A 99 12.74 10.65 -2.84
N ALA A 100 12.12 9.51 -3.17
CA ALA A 100 10.74 9.22 -2.80
C ALA A 100 10.56 9.11 -1.27
N ILE A 101 11.51 8.49 -0.55
CA ILE A 101 11.49 8.42 0.92
C ILE A 101 11.66 9.81 1.54
N VAL A 102 12.57 10.64 1.01
CA VAL A 102 12.76 12.01 1.51
C VAL A 102 11.47 12.82 1.35
N VAL A 103 10.81 12.76 0.19
CA VAL A 103 9.52 13.42 -0.03
C VAL A 103 8.46 12.89 0.93
N TRP A 104 8.39 11.57 1.12
CA TRP A 104 7.44 10.98 2.05
C TRP A 104 7.66 11.48 3.49
N ILE A 105 8.91 11.46 3.97
CA ILE A 105 9.25 11.94 5.33
C ILE A 105 8.93 13.44 5.47
N ALA A 106 9.28 14.26 4.48
CA ALA A 106 9.03 15.69 4.51
C ALA A 106 7.53 16.02 4.57
N LEU A 107 6.72 15.36 3.73
CA LEU A 107 5.27 15.54 3.73
C LEU A 107 4.62 14.96 4.99
N ALA A 108 5.04 13.81 5.48
CA ALA A 108 4.56 13.24 6.74
C ALA A 108 4.92 14.11 7.95
N ALA A 109 6.09 14.77 7.94
CA ALA A 109 6.45 15.75 8.95
C ALA A 109 5.59 17.02 8.85
N LEU A 110 5.31 17.48 7.63
CA LEU A 110 4.43 18.63 7.39
C LEU A 110 3.00 18.37 7.87
N GLU A 111 2.49 17.15 7.67
CA GLU A 111 1.16 16.76 8.17
C GLU A 111 0.99 16.92 9.68
N ARG A 112 2.06 16.78 10.46
CA ARG A 112 2.03 16.97 11.92
C ARG A 112 1.72 18.39 12.37
N LEU A 113 1.82 19.36 11.46
CA LEU A 113 1.47 20.77 11.74
C LEU A 113 -0.04 21.03 11.69
N PHE A 114 -0.82 20.06 11.22
CA PHE A 114 -2.27 20.19 11.05
C PHE A 114 -3.02 19.25 12.02
N SER A 115 -4.15 19.74 12.53
CA SER A 115 -5.15 18.88 13.20
C SER A 115 -6.05 18.24 12.15
N TRP A 116 -5.85 16.96 11.90
CA TRP A 116 -6.56 16.24 10.85
C TRP A 116 -7.99 15.91 11.26
N THR A 117 -8.90 16.24 10.37
CA THR A 117 -10.30 15.80 10.38
C THR A 117 -10.55 14.87 9.18
N LEU A 118 -11.66 14.13 9.22
CA LEU A 118 -12.05 13.32 8.05
C LEU A 118 -12.16 14.15 6.77
N LEU A 119 -12.78 15.35 6.87
CA LEU A 119 -12.89 16.25 5.72
C LEU A 119 -11.53 16.66 5.18
N GLY A 120 -10.58 17.02 6.06
CA GLY A 120 -9.21 17.33 5.67
C GLY A 120 -8.52 16.15 4.99
N GLY A 121 -8.70 14.93 5.52
CA GLY A 121 -8.20 13.70 4.91
C GLY A 121 -8.81 13.42 3.52
N PHE A 122 -10.10 13.64 3.33
CA PHE A 122 -10.74 13.53 2.01
C PHE A 122 -10.20 14.55 1.02
N ILE A 123 -10.02 15.81 1.44
CA ILE A 123 -9.44 16.86 0.59
C ILE A 123 -8.01 16.51 0.20
N ALA A 124 -7.17 16.09 1.16
CA ALA A 124 -5.78 15.69 0.90
C ALA A 124 -5.71 14.53 -0.12
N ASN A 125 -6.52 13.49 0.06
CA ASN A 125 -6.59 12.37 -0.88
C ASN A 125 -7.13 12.82 -2.24
N ALA A 126 -8.18 13.64 -2.30
CA ALA A 126 -8.72 14.16 -3.57
C ALA A 126 -7.67 14.94 -4.36
N ILE A 127 -6.89 15.80 -3.69
CA ILE A 127 -5.78 16.54 -4.31
C ILE A 127 -4.71 15.56 -4.80
N ALA A 128 -4.26 14.64 -3.95
CA ALA A 128 -3.21 13.69 -4.31
C ALA A 128 -3.63 12.80 -5.49
N PHE A 129 -4.84 12.23 -5.47
CA PHE A 129 -5.36 11.43 -6.58
C PHE A 129 -5.58 12.26 -7.85
N GLY A 130 -6.09 13.50 -7.70
CA GLY A 130 -6.30 14.42 -8.81
C GLY A 130 -5.00 14.83 -9.52
N ILE A 131 -3.87 14.87 -8.80
CA ILE A 131 -2.55 15.16 -9.38
C ILE A 131 -1.86 13.88 -9.85
N CYS A 132 -1.79 12.85 -8.99
CA CYS A 132 -0.96 11.68 -9.26
C CYS A 132 -1.56 10.76 -10.33
N ILE A 133 -2.88 10.51 -10.35
CA ILE A 133 -3.50 9.61 -11.32
C ILE A 133 -3.34 10.10 -12.76
N PRO A 134 -3.62 11.37 -13.11
CA PRO A 134 -3.36 11.87 -14.46
C PRO A 134 -1.87 11.83 -14.82
N SER A 135 -0.99 12.15 -13.85
CA SER A 135 0.47 12.10 -14.04
C SER A 135 0.96 10.69 -14.35
N PHE A 136 0.41 9.67 -13.69
CA PHE A 136 0.76 8.26 -13.91
C PHE A 136 0.44 7.77 -15.32
N ARG A 137 -0.57 8.31 -15.99
CA ARG A 137 -0.97 7.88 -17.35
C ARG A 137 0.18 7.88 -18.35
N ARG A 138 1.13 8.82 -18.21
CA ARG A 138 2.31 8.92 -19.06
C ARG A 138 3.31 7.78 -18.88
N PHE A 139 3.24 7.06 -17.75
CA PHE A 139 4.22 6.06 -17.32
C PHE A 139 3.65 4.65 -17.22
N GLN A 140 2.37 4.46 -17.54
CA GLN A 140 1.68 3.16 -17.42
C GLN A 140 2.05 2.15 -18.49
N HIS A 141 2.55 2.62 -19.63
CA HIS A 141 2.86 1.78 -20.79
C HIS A 141 4.37 1.69 -21.01
N VAL A 142 4.84 0.47 -21.22
CA VAL A 142 6.21 0.16 -21.64
C VAL A 142 6.13 -0.79 -22.82
N GLU A 143 6.88 -0.53 -23.91
CA GLU A 143 6.82 -1.31 -25.14
C GLU A 143 7.06 -2.81 -24.95
N LYS A 144 7.95 -3.19 -24.02
CA LYS A 144 8.18 -4.58 -23.63
C LYS A 144 8.35 -4.67 -22.12
N MET A 145 7.46 -5.39 -21.46
CA MET A 145 7.62 -5.72 -20.04
C MET A 145 8.60 -6.88 -19.93
N PRO A 146 9.80 -6.68 -19.34
CA PRO A 146 10.76 -7.76 -19.17
C PRO A 146 10.21 -8.88 -18.28
N LEU A 147 10.58 -10.13 -18.55
CA LEU A 147 10.23 -11.23 -17.66
C LEU A 147 10.92 -11.07 -16.30
N ILE A 148 10.13 -11.07 -15.24
CA ILE A 148 10.62 -10.95 -13.87
C ILE A 148 11.07 -12.31 -13.39
N THR A 149 12.39 -12.56 -13.35
CA THR A 149 12.94 -13.75 -12.71
C THR A 149 13.10 -13.50 -11.22
N ARG A 150 12.46 -14.36 -10.42
CA ARG A 150 12.54 -14.29 -8.97
C ARG A 150 13.94 -14.69 -8.49
N ARG A 151 14.43 -14.00 -7.44
CA ARG A 151 15.64 -14.38 -6.70
C ARG A 151 15.28 -14.85 -5.29
N TRP A 152 16.10 -15.72 -4.73
CA TRP A 152 15.88 -16.32 -3.41
C TRP A 152 15.73 -15.29 -2.27
N TYR A 153 16.37 -14.12 -2.39
CA TYR A 153 16.35 -13.06 -1.37
C TYR A 153 15.14 -12.10 -1.44
N ASP A 154 14.27 -12.20 -2.45
CA ASP A 154 13.16 -11.26 -2.64
C ASP A 154 12.15 -11.33 -1.50
N ILE A 155 11.73 -12.55 -1.15
CA ILE A 155 10.81 -12.76 -0.03
C ILE A 155 11.47 -12.47 1.31
N PRO A 156 12.67 -12.98 1.63
CA PRO A 156 13.36 -12.62 2.86
C PRO A 156 13.53 -11.12 3.06
N LEU A 157 13.91 -10.37 2.02
CA LEU A 157 14.06 -8.91 2.12
C LEU A 157 12.75 -8.23 2.52
N ARG A 158 11.65 -8.56 1.85
CA ARG A 158 10.32 -8.02 2.20
C ARG A 158 9.91 -8.39 3.61
N ALA A 159 10.11 -9.65 4.00
CA ALA A 159 9.76 -10.14 5.32
C ALA A 159 10.53 -9.39 6.43
N VAL A 160 11.84 -9.21 6.27
CA VAL A 160 12.67 -8.44 7.21
C VAL A 160 12.22 -6.98 7.28
N MET A 161 11.97 -6.33 6.15
CA MET A 161 11.54 -4.93 6.13
C MET A 161 10.18 -4.75 6.84
N VAL A 162 9.20 -5.64 6.62
CA VAL A 162 7.90 -5.55 7.30
C VAL A 162 8.02 -5.91 8.77
N ALA A 163 8.79 -6.92 9.13
CA ALA A 163 9.05 -7.27 10.54
C ALA A 163 9.70 -6.10 11.29
N THR A 164 10.65 -5.41 10.67
CA THR A 164 11.30 -4.22 11.23
C THR A 164 10.29 -3.07 11.40
N LEU A 165 9.43 -2.82 10.41
CA LEU A 165 8.37 -1.81 10.54
C LEU A 165 7.45 -2.12 11.72
N VAL A 166 6.97 -3.36 11.83
CA VAL A 166 6.11 -3.79 12.94
C VAL A 166 6.82 -3.61 14.27
N ALA A 167 8.10 -3.99 14.37
CA ALA A 167 8.89 -3.78 15.58
C ALA A 167 8.95 -2.29 15.98
N ILE A 168 9.20 -1.40 15.02
CA ILE A 168 9.23 0.05 15.23
C ILE A 168 7.87 0.55 15.71
N VAL A 169 6.79 0.22 14.99
CA VAL A 169 5.42 0.66 15.30
C VAL A 169 5.02 0.23 16.70
N VAL A 170 5.16 -1.06 17.02
CA VAL A 170 4.78 -1.63 18.31
C VAL A 170 5.61 -1.06 19.46
N SER A 171 6.94 -0.96 19.27
CA SER A 171 7.83 -0.45 20.33
C SER A 171 7.58 1.04 20.62
N LEU A 172 7.31 1.84 19.59
CA LEU A 172 7.09 3.28 19.75
C LEU A 172 5.65 3.62 20.16
N SER A 173 4.66 2.79 19.83
CA SER A 173 3.23 3.12 20.02
C SER A 173 2.86 3.53 21.44
N ARG A 174 3.56 2.98 22.43
CA ARG A 174 3.36 3.30 23.86
C ARG A 174 3.85 4.71 24.23
N TRP A 175 4.75 5.29 23.44
CA TRP A 175 5.40 6.58 23.73
C TRP A 175 4.85 7.71 22.86
N VAL A 176 4.48 7.41 21.61
CA VAL A 176 4.21 8.43 20.59
C VAL A 176 2.72 8.66 20.31
N GLY A 177 1.85 7.84 20.89
CA GLY A 177 0.40 7.94 20.72
C GLY A 177 -0.13 7.48 19.35
N PRO A 178 -1.48 7.53 19.16
CA PRO A 178 -2.14 6.91 18.00
C PRO A 178 -1.79 7.59 16.68
N PHE A 179 -1.69 8.90 16.66
CA PHE A 179 -1.40 9.67 15.44
C PHE A 179 -0.06 9.27 14.82
N VAL A 180 1.00 9.29 15.62
CA VAL A 180 2.35 8.95 15.13
C VAL A 180 2.46 7.47 14.80
N SER A 181 1.82 6.61 15.61
CA SER A 181 1.78 5.16 15.33
C SER A 181 1.08 4.85 14.02
N GLY A 182 -0.06 5.49 13.73
CA GLY A 182 -0.77 5.37 12.45
C GLY A 182 0.06 5.87 11.27
N THR A 183 0.73 7.02 11.43
CA THR A 183 1.65 7.56 10.42
C THR A 183 2.78 6.58 10.09
N ILE A 184 3.49 6.07 11.11
CA ILE A 184 4.62 5.15 10.91
C ILE A 184 4.14 3.82 10.32
N ALA A 185 2.97 3.31 10.73
CA ALA A 185 2.40 2.07 10.20
C ALA A 185 2.16 2.12 8.68
N LEU A 186 2.00 3.32 8.12
CA LEU A 186 1.85 3.54 6.68
C LEU A 186 3.16 3.83 5.94
N PHE A 187 4.31 3.75 6.61
CA PHE A 187 5.57 3.84 5.87
C PHE A 187 5.58 2.84 4.71
N PRO A 188 5.90 3.28 3.47
CA PRO A 188 5.67 2.49 2.25
C PRO A 188 6.71 1.37 2.06
N VAL A 189 6.83 0.47 3.05
CA VAL A 189 7.82 -0.62 3.06
C VAL A 189 7.66 -1.55 1.86
N VAL A 190 6.43 -1.94 1.54
CA VAL A 190 6.17 -2.85 0.41
C VAL A 190 6.55 -2.19 -0.91
N LEU A 191 6.14 -0.92 -1.12
CA LEU A 191 6.52 -0.17 -2.32
C LEU A 191 8.03 0.01 -2.42
N THR A 192 8.70 0.35 -1.31
CA THR A 192 10.16 0.46 -1.23
C THR A 192 10.83 -0.87 -1.58
N SER A 193 10.38 -1.99 -1.03
CA SER A 193 10.94 -3.30 -1.33
C SER A 193 10.74 -3.70 -2.79
N VAL A 194 9.54 -3.47 -3.34
CA VAL A 194 9.23 -3.74 -4.75
C VAL A 194 10.14 -2.94 -5.67
N THR A 195 10.29 -1.65 -5.41
CA THR A 195 11.12 -0.77 -6.24
C THR A 195 12.60 -1.12 -6.16
N LEU A 196 13.13 -1.43 -4.97
CA LEU A 196 14.52 -1.86 -4.79
C LEU A 196 14.82 -3.21 -5.47
N ILE A 197 13.83 -4.11 -5.51
CA ILE A 197 13.97 -5.42 -6.15
C ILE A 197 13.83 -5.32 -7.68
N LEU A 198 12.82 -4.61 -8.17
CA LEU A 198 12.49 -4.62 -9.60
C LEU A 198 13.38 -3.66 -10.40
N HIS A 199 13.65 -2.45 -9.89
CA HIS A 199 14.39 -1.43 -10.64
C HIS A 199 15.74 -1.91 -11.20
N PRO A 200 16.61 -2.62 -10.42
CA PRO A 200 17.87 -3.15 -10.96
C PRO A 200 17.70 -4.29 -11.96
N ARG A 201 16.53 -4.89 -12.05
CA ARG A 201 16.28 -6.09 -12.88
C ARG A 201 15.61 -5.81 -14.19
N ILE A 202 14.54 -5.01 -14.14
CA ILE A 202 13.72 -4.71 -15.31
C ILE A 202 13.87 -3.26 -15.76
N GLY A 203 14.71 -2.49 -15.07
CA GLY A 203 14.94 -1.06 -15.33
C GLY A 203 13.91 -0.15 -14.66
N GLY A 204 14.30 1.12 -14.56
CA GLY A 204 13.50 2.15 -13.92
C GLY A 204 12.14 2.37 -14.59
N PRO A 205 12.05 2.58 -15.93
CA PRO A 205 10.78 2.81 -16.61
C PRO A 205 9.78 1.66 -16.45
N ALA A 206 10.22 0.41 -16.55
CA ALA A 206 9.35 -0.75 -16.39
C ALA A 206 8.84 -0.87 -14.94
N THR A 207 9.70 -0.64 -13.95
CA THR A 207 9.30 -0.60 -12.53
C THR A 207 8.35 0.57 -12.25
N ALA A 208 8.59 1.73 -12.83
CA ALA A 208 7.70 2.89 -12.74
C ALA A 208 6.29 2.57 -13.28
N ALA A 209 6.20 1.83 -14.40
CA ALA A 209 4.91 1.40 -14.93
C ALA A 209 4.16 0.47 -13.96
N VAL A 210 4.85 -0.45 -13.26
CA VAL A 210 4.24 -1.30 -12.22
C VAL A 210 3.64 -0.44 -11.10
N ILE A 211 4.39 0.55 -10.59
CA ILE A 211 3.93 1.45 -9.54
C ILE A 211 2.77 2.33 -10.02
N ALA A 212 2.88 2.91 -11.22
CA ALA A 212 1.86 3.79 -11.80
C ALA A 212 0.51 3.07 -12.02
N ASN A 213 0.54 1.80 -12.42
CA ASN A 213 -0.68 0.99 -12.57
C ASN A 213 -1.34 0.63 -11.23
N GLY A 214 -0.57 0.61 -10.13
CA GLY A 214 -1.10 0.39 -8.78
C GLY A 214 -1.88 1.57 -8.18
N GLY A 215 -1.82 2.75 -8.80
CA GLY A 215 -2.37 3.99 -8.24
C GLY A 215 -3.86 3.91 -7.85
N TRP A 216 -4.72 3.30 -8.67
CA TRP A 216 -6.13 3.13 -8.36
C TRP A 216 -6.39 2.19 -7.16
N GLY A 217 -5.49 1.24 -6.89
CA GLY A 217 -5.57 0.37 -5.71
C GLY A 217 -5.45 1.14 -4.39
N MET A 218 -4.67 2.24 -4.39
CA MET A 218 -4.50 3.09 -3.22
C MET A 218 -5.79 3.80 -2.77
N MET A 219 -6.79 3.95 -3.65
CA MET A 219 -8.09 4.51 -3.28
C MET A 219 -8.87 3.57 -2.36
N GLY A 220 -8.87 2.28 -2.65
CA GLY A 220 -9.46 1.28 -1.74
C GLY A 220 -8.75 1.22 -0.39
N PHE A 221 -7.45 1.44 -0.40
CA PHE A 221 -6.65 1.53 0.81
C PHE A 221 -7.01 2.80 1.63
N ALA A 222 -7.20 3.95 0.99
CA ALA A 222 -7.71 5.15 1.64
C ALA A 222 -9.09 4.91 2.29
N LEU A 223 -10.03 4.31 1.56
CA LEU A 223 -11.37 3.99 2.06
C LEU A 223 -11.32 3.03 3.25
N SER A 224 -10.39 2.08 3.26
CA SER A 224 -10.25 1.14 4.38
C SER A 224 -9.92 1.84 5.70
N PHE A 225 -9.17 2.95 5.71
CA PHE A 225 -8.92 3.73 6.92
C PHE A 225 -10.16 4.48 7.41
N VAL A 226 -10.99 4.97 6.50
CA VAL A 226 -12.28 5.58 6.86
C VAL A 226 -13.19 4.55 7.55
N ILE A 227 -13.28 3.35 6.97
CA ILE A 227 -14.05 2.25 7.56
C ILE A 227 -13.45 1.84 8.92
N LEU A 228 -12.12 1.70 9.01
CA LEU A 228 -11.44 1.36 10.26
C LEU A 228 -11.69 2.39 11.35
N HIS A 229 -11.65 3.69 11.01
CA HIS A 229 -11.91 4.79 11.95
C HIS A 229 -13.29 4.68 12.60
N PHE A 230 -14.35 4.51 11.82
CA PHE A 230 -15.71 4.43 12.34
C PHE A 230 -16.02 3.09 12.99
N ALA A 231 -15.64 2.00 12.33
CA ALA A 231 -15.98 0.67 12.79
C ALA A 231 -15.26 0.30 14.10
N ALA A 232 -14.05 0.83 14.35
CA ALA A 232 -13.33 0.56 15.60
C ALA A 232 -14.11 1.01 16.82
N LEU A 233 -14.74 2.19 16.76
CA LEU A 233 -15.55 2.73 17.87
C LEU A 233 -16.89 2.02 18.04
N GLN A 234 -17.48 1.51 16.96
CA GLN A 234 -18.82 0.90 16.98
C GLN A 234 -18.78 -0.60 17.28
N PHE A 235 -17.83 -1.32 16.70
CA PHE A 235 -17.79 -2.79 16.71
C PHE A 235 -16.54 -3.36 17.36
N GLY A 236 -15.63 -2.49 17.82
CA GLY A 236 -14.32 -2.90 18.34
C GLY A 236 -13.29 -3.23 17.26
N SER A 237 -12.02 -3.28 17.67
CA SER A 237 -10.87 -3.39 16.74
C SER A 237 -10.89 -4.65 15.86
N PRO A 238 -11.24 -5.87 16.33
CA PRO A 238 -11.18 -7.06 15.48
C PRO A 238 -12.15 -7.01 14.29
N ILE A 239 -13.40 -6.58 14.54
CA ILE A 239 -14.41 -6.45 13.49
C ILE A 239 -14.02 -5.32 12.53
N ALA A 240 -13.54 -4.19 13.06
CA ALA A 240 -13.11 -3.06 12.26
C ALA A 240 -11.95 -3.41 11.31
N LEU A 241 -10.95 -4.15 11.77
CA LEU A 241 -9.84 -4.63 10.93
C LEU A 241 -10.32 -5.57 9.84
N SER A 242 -11.29 -6.44 10.16
CA SER A 242 -11.88 -7.35 9.17
C SER A 242 -12.66 -6.58 8.10
N LEU A 243 -13.43 -5.55 8.48
CA LEU A 243 -14.16 -4.69 7.55
C LEU A 243 -13.22 -3.85 6.68
N ALA A 244 -12.14 -3.31 7.26
CA ALA A 244 -11.12 -2.58 6.50
C ALA A 244 -10.44 -3.47 5.46
N LEU A 245 -10.09 -4.71 5.83
CA LEU A 245 -9.53 -5.70 4.89
C LEU A 245 -10.54 -6.05 3.79
N ALA A 246 -11.80 -6.30 4.15
CA ALA A 246 -12.87 -6.58 3.19
C ALA A 246 -13.05 -5.42 2.20
N THR A 247 -12.96 -4.16 2.66
CA THR A 247 -13.02 -2.97 1.81
C THR A 247 -11.92 -2.98 0.75
N CYS A 248 -10.67 -3.28 1.15
CA CYS A 248 -9.55 -3.41 0.20
C CYS A 248 -9.80 -4.52 -0.82
N ILE A 249 -10.27 -5.69 -0.37
CA ILE A 249 -10.56 -6.83 -1.25
C ILE A 249 -11.65 -6.49 -2.25
N VAL A 250 -12.79 -5.97 -1.79
CA VAL A 250 -13.94 -5.59 -2.64
C VAL A 250 -13.54 -4.54 -3.67
N TRP A 251 -12.77 -3.52 -3.25
CA TRP A 251 -12.29 -2.48 -4.16
C TRP A 251 -11.41 -3.07 -5.28
N ASN A 252 -10.46 -3.90 -4.92
CA ASN A 252 -9.55 -4.50 -5.90
C ASN A 252 -10.27 -5.48 -6.83
N LEU A 253 -11.25 -6.26 -6.32
CA LEU A 253 -12.12 -7.09 -7.14
C LEU A 253 -12.94 -6.25 -8.13
N ALA A 254 -13.46 -5.10 -7.70
CA ALA A 254 -14.20 -4.18 -8.57
C ALA A 254 -13.29 -3.63 -9.69
N LEU A 255 -12.07 -3.19 -9.36
CA LEU A 255 -11.09 -2.73 -10.34
C LEU A 255 -10.72 -3.81 -11.35
N TRP A 256 -10.50 -5.03 -10.89
CA TRP A 256 -10.22 -6.16 -11.75
C TRP A 256 -11.39 -6.49 -12.69
N TRP A 257 -12.62 -6.49 -12.16
CA TRP A 257 -13.82 -6.77 -12.96
C TRP A 257 -14.04 -5.72 -14.05
N ILE A 258 -13.87 -4.43 -13.71
CA ILE A 258 -13.95 -3.32 -14.66
C ILE A 258 -12.87 -3.46 -15.74
N GLY A 259 -11.64 -3.81 -15.34
CA GLY A 259 -10.53 -4.03 -16.27
C GLY A 259 -10.81 -5.17 -17.25
N ARG A 260 -11.36 -6.31 -16.78
CA ARG A 260 -11.74 -7.44 -17.64
C ARG A 260 -12.81 -7.08 -18.67
N ARG A 261 -13.82 -6.33 -18.28
CA ARG A 261 -14.89 -5.91 -19.21
C ARG A 261 -14.35 -5.03 -20.33
N ARG A 262 -13.41 -4.14 -20.03
CA ARG A 262 -12.78 -3.28 -21.06
C ARG A 262 -12.00 -4.10 -22.09
N VAL A 263 -11.24 -5.08 -21.67
CA VAL A 263 -10.48 -5.95 -22.56
C VAL A 263 -11.42 -6.77 -23.46
N GLN A 264 -12.53 -7.28 -22.94
CA GLN A 264 -13.50 -8.03 -23.73
C GLN A 264 -14.20 -7.16 -24.79
N LEU A 265 -14.51 -5.90 -24.47
CA LEU A 265 -15.15 -4.96 -25.42
C LEU A 265 -14.19 -4.53 -26.54
N THR A 266 -12.87 -4.48 -26.27
CA THR A 266 -11.88 -4.12 -27.29
C THR A 266 -11.41 -5.32 -28.12
N SER A 267 -11.70 -6.56 -27.70
CA SER A 267 -11.34 -7.79 -28.42
C SER A 267 -12.50 -8.42 -29.18
N ASP A 268 -13.68 -7.79 -29.19
CA ASP A 268 -14.83 -8.23 -29.98
C ASP A 268 -14.71 -7.73 -31.43
N PRO A 269 -14.40 -8.59 -32.43
CA PRO A 269 -14.26 -8.20 -33.84
C PRO A 269 -15.57 -7.64 -34.43
N HIS A 270 -16.71 -7.96 -33.82
CA HIS A 270 -18.02 -7.45 -34.26
C HIS A 270 -18.38 -6.10 -33.62
N GLY A 271 -17.60 -5.61 -32.65
CA GLY A 271 -17.78 -4.30 -32.02
C GLY A 271 -17.49 -3.15 -32.98
N GLU A 272 -16.45 -3.30 -33.83
CA GLU A 272 -16.08 -2.31 -34.85
C GLU A 272 -17.13 -2.23 -35.98
N GLU A 273 -17.70 -3.36 -36.40
CA GLU A 273 -18.78 -3.38 -37.41
C GLU A 273 -20.10 -2.77 -36.89
N ARG A 274 -20.37 -2.88 -35.60
CA ARG A 274 -21.56 -2.23 -34.99
C ARG A 274 -21.39 -0.72 -34.86
N LEU A 275 -20.20 -0.24 -34.53
CA LEU A 275 -19.91 1.19 -34.48
C LEU A 275 -19.90 1.81 -35.88
N ALA A 276 -19.36 1.12 -36.88
CA ALA A 276 -19.37 1.57 -38.28
C ALA A 276 -20.80 1.62 -38.89
N ARG A 277 -21.76 0.89 -38.35
CA ARG A 277 -23.19 0.94 -38.79
C ARG A 277 -23.99 2.02 -38.09
N LEU A 278 -23.46 2.72 -37.09
CA LEU A 278 -24.11 3.79 -36.34
C LEU A 278 -23.61 5.19 -36.71
N GLU A 279 -22.61 5.28 -37.60
CA GLU A 279 -22.24 6.55 -38.24
C GLU A 279 -23.10 6.75 -39.50
N PRO A 280 -23.89 7.82 -39.56
CA PRO A 280 -24.76 8.12 -40.67
C PRO A 280 -24.04 8.59 -41.95
#